data_00f37fb83761f9f897cf336813990d1a
#
_entry.id   00f37fb83761f9f897cf336813990d1a
#
_cell.length_a   1.000
_cell.length_b   1.000
_cell.length_c   1.000
_cell.angle_alpha   90.00
_cell.angle_beta   90.00
_cell.angle_gamma   90.00
#
_symmetry.space_group_name_H-M   'P 1'
#
loop_
_entity.id
_entity.type
_entity.pdbx_description
1 polymer ?
#
loop_
_entity_poly.entity_id
_entity_poly.type
_entity_poly.pdbx_seq_one_letter_code
_entity_poly.pdbx_strand_id
1 'polypeptide(L)'
;MALLTEERAHWPEQPRASVDGLNFYYGANHALKGISLPIADRKVTALIGPSGCGKSTFLRCFNRMHDLQAGNRYEGTITLHPENINLVDRALDPIEVRMRIGMVFQKANPFPTSVVENVTYGLRLRGMQNRSQLAEAAEQALRGAALWDEVKDRLN
;
A
#
# COMPACT_ATOMS: atom_id res chain seq x y z
N MET A 1 1.70 17.81 -13.28
CA MET A 1 2.08 16.47 -13.76
C MET A 1 1.06 16.07 -14.82
N ALA A 2 1.41 16.17 -16.10
CA ALA A 2 0.65 15.51 -17.14
C ALA A 2 1.11 14.05 -17.15
N LEU A 3 0.42 13.19 -16.45
CA LEU A 3 0.43 11.77 -16.76
C LEU A 3 -0.33 11.66 -18.08
N LEU A 4 0.35 11.12 -19.08
CA LEU A 4 -0.18 10.88 -20.40
C LEU A 4 -1.57 10.23 -20.26
N THR A 5 -2.60 10.96 -20.61
CA THR A 5 -3.94 10.48 -20.89
C THR A 5 -3.92 9.90 -22.29
N GLU A 6 -3.07 8.90 -22.53
CA GLU A 6 -3.15 8.12 -23.74
C GLU A 6 -3.96 6.86 -23.46
N GLU A 7 -5.15 6.88 -24.05
CA GLU A 7 -6.01 5.78 -24.43
C GLU A 7 -6.17 4.62 -23.45
N ARG A 8 -7.37 4.49 -22.92
CA ARG A 8 -7.90 3.27 -22.26
C ARG A 8 -7.73 1.99 -23.11
N ALA A 9 -7.26 2.12 -24.35
CA ALA A 9 -7.03 1.02 -25.30
C ALA A 9 -5.95 0.02 -24.87
N HIS A 10 -5.12 0.32 -23.86
CA HIS A 10 -4.06 -0.56 -23.36
C HIS A 10 -4.24 -0.99 -21.91
N TRP A 11 -5.43 -0.83 -21.33
CA TRP A 11 -5.68 -1.34 -20.00
C TRP A 11 -5.67 -2.86 -20.01
N PRO A 12 -5.04 -3.53 -19.01
CA PRO A 12 -5.08 -4.98 -18.90
C PRO A 12 -6.53 -5.45 -18.79
N GLU A 13 -6.86 -6.56 -19.44
CA GLU A 13 -8.22 -7.13 -19.39
C GLU A 13 -8.69 -7.39 -17.94
N GLN A 14 -7.77 -7.68 -17.05
CA GLN A 14 -8.03 -7.88 -15.63
C GLN A 14 -7.00 -7.11 -14.79
N PRO A 15 -7.23 -5.84 -14.46
CA PRO A 15 -6.37 -5.12 -13.55
C PRO A 15 -6.56 -5.60 -12.11
N ARG A 16 -5.51 -5.53 -11.26
CA ARG A 16 -5.65 -5.72 -9.81
C ARG A 16 -6.34 -4.53 -9.16
N ALA A 17 -6.06 -3.34 -9.68
CA ALA A 17 -6.78 -2.14 -9.27
C ALA A 17 -6.95 -1.19 -10.45
N SER A 18 -8.02 -0.40 -10.43
CA SER A 18 -8.28 0.66 -11.39
C SER A 18 -8.39 1.99 -10.68
N VAL A 19 -7.64 2.97 -11.13
CA VAL A 19 -7.76 4.36 -10.66
C VAL A 19 -8.50 5.16 -11.72
N ASP A 20 -9.55 5.87 -11.35
CA ASP A 20 -10.34 6.68 -12.27
C ASP A 20 -10.59 8.08 -11.71
N GLY A 21 -10.08 9.09 -12.42
CA GLY A 21 -10.26 10.50 -12.11
C GLY A 21 -9.77 10.91 -10.72
N LEU A 22 -8.76 10.23 -10.16
CA LEU A 22 -8.32 10.48 -8.79
C LEU A 22 -7.75 11.88 -8.64
N ASN A 23 -8.41 12.70 -7.82
CA ASN A 23 -7.89 13.92 -7.29
C ASN A 23 -7.59 13.76 -5.80
N PHE A 24 -6.51 14.36 -5.34
CA PHE A 24 -6.18 14.38 -3.93
C PHE A 24 -5.75 15.76 -3.48
N TYR A 25 -6.22 16.16 -2.31
CA TYR A 25 -6.00 17.50 -1.74
C TYR A 25 -5.40 17.40 -0.34
N TYR A 26 -4.33 18.14 -0.09
CA TYR A 26 -3.86 18.49 1.25
C TYR A 26 -4.49 19.82 1.65
N GLY A 27 -5.61 19.79 2.40
CA GLY A 27 -6.39 21.01 2.65
C GLY A 27 -6.81 21.69 1.35
N ALA A 28 -6.35 22.89 1.11
CA ALA A 28 -6.61 23.65 -0.13
C ALA A 28 -5.66 23.29 -1.29
N ASN A 29 -4.56 22.60 -1.04
CA ASN A 29 -3.58 22.27 -2.07
C ASN A 29 -3.98 21.03 -2.88
N HIS A 30 -4.25 21.22 -4.18
CA HIS A 30 -4.58 20.16 -5.13
C HIS A 30 -3.32 19.42 -5.58
N ALA A 31 -2.98 18.33 -4.93
CA ALA A 31 -1.72 17.59 -5.10
C ALA A 31 -1.75 16.55 -6.24
N LEU A 32 -2.87 15.85 -6.42
CA LEU A 32 -3.07 14.93 -7.56
C LEU A 32 -4.27 15.40 -8.38
N LYS A 33 -4.12 15.43 -9.71
CA LYS A 33 -5.06 16.06 -10.62
C LYS A 33 -5.55 15.06 -11.67
N GLY A 34 -6.72 14.46 -11.43
CA GLY A 34 -7.43 13.62 -12.40
C GLY A 34 -6.63 12.40 -12.86
N ILE A 35 -5.96 11.70 -11.95
CA ILE A 35 -5.13 10.52 -12.29
C ILE A 35 -6.04 9.35 -12.66
N SER A 36 -5.81 8.76 -13.85
CA SER A 36 -6.48 7.53 -14.28
C SER A 36 -5.44 6.57 -14.82
N LEU A 37 -5.33 5.38 -14.20
CA LEU A 37 -4.45 4.32 -14.67
C LEU A 37 -4.85 2.95 -14.07
N PRO A 38 -4.63 1.85 -14.80
CA PRO A 38 -4.78 0.50 -14.27
C PRO A 38 -3.50 0.06 -13.56
N ILE A 39 -3.66 -0.77 -12.54
CA ILE A 39 -2.58 -1.52 -11.91
C ILE A 39 -2.75 -2.99 -12.32
N ALA A 40 -1.78 -3.51 -13.06
CA ALA A 40 -1.85 -4.87 -13.56
C ALA A 40 -1.77 -5.89 -12.42
N ASP A 41 -2.52 -7.00 -12.53
CA ASP A 41 -2.45 -8.09 -11.56
C ASP A 41 -1.11 -8.83 -11.68
N ARG A 42 -0.51 -9.18 -10.54
CA ARG A 42 0.74 -9.96 -10.43
C ARG A 42 1.91 -9.41 -11.24
N LYS A 43 1.95 -8.09 -11.45
CA LYS A 43 3.03 -7.40 -12.16
C LYS A 43 3.53 -6.20 -11.35
N VAL A 44 4.74 -5.77 -11.66
CA VAL A 44 5.31 -4.54 -11.12
C VAL A 44 4.86 -3.36 -11.97
N THR A 45 4.23 -2.37 -11.34
CA THR A 45 3.94 -1.07 -11.94
C THR A 45 4.89 -0.04 -11.36
N ALA A 46 5.76 0.55 -12.18
CA ALA A 46 6.72 1.55 -11.75
C ALA A 46 6.19 2.97 -12.00
N LEU A 47 6.28 3.84 -10.99
CA LEU A 47 5.99 5.27 -11.10
C LEU A 47 7.29 6.05 -11.23
N ILE A 48 7.54 6.66 -12.40
CA ILE A 48 8.76 7.40 -12.70
C ILE A 48 8.42 8.89 -12.84
N GLY A 49 9.30 9.75 -12.37
CA GLY A 49 9.15 11.20 -12.48
C GLY A 49 9.99 11.96 -11.45
N PRO A 50 10.13 13.28 -11.60
CA PRO A 50 10.96 14.11 -10.73
C PRO A 50 10.50 14.09 -9.27
N SER A 51 11.37 14.54 -8.35
CA SER A 51 11.01 14.72 -6.95
C SER A 51 9.84 15.72 -6.82
N GLY A 52 8.93 15.46 -5.89
CA GLY A 52 7.77 16.33 -5.64
C GLY A 52 6.60 16.19 -6.61
N CYS A 53 6.68 15.38 -7.68
CA CYS A 53 5.59 15.25 -8.66
C CYS A 53 4.38 14.43 -8.18
N GLY A 54 4.34 13.98 -6.93
CA GLY A 54 3.16 13.32 -6.35
C GLY A 54 3.21 11.79 -6.30
N LYS A 55 4.31 11.10 -6.69
CA LYS A 55 4.40 9.63 -6.67
C LYS A 55 4.07 9.02 -5.31
N SER A 56 4.72 9.51 -4.25
CA SER A 56 4.47 9.03 -2.89
C SER A 56 3.08 9.41 -2.38
N THR A 57 2.55 10.55 -2.80
CA THR A 57 1.17 10.95 -2.52
C THR A 57 0.20 9.95 -3.14
N PHE A 58 0.41 9.63 -4.42
CA PHE A 58 -0.41 8.65 -5.14
C PHE A 58 -0.36 7.26 -4.47
N LEU A 59 0.83 6.73 -4.17
CA LEU A 59 0.96 5.44 -3.50
C LEU A 59 0.23 5.39 -2.14
N ARG A 60 0.31 6.47 -1.36
CA ARG A 60 -0.37 6.57 -0.06
C ARG A 60 -1.88 6.67 -0.16
N CYS A 61 -2.45 6.98 -1.32
CA CYS A 61 -3.89 6.94 -1.53
C CYS A 61 -4.43 5.51 -1.49
N PHE A 62 -3.66 4.50 -1.95
CA PHE A 62 -4.11 3.11 -1.98
C PHE A 62 -4.38 2.52 -0.60
N ASN A 63 -3.60 2.88 0.40
CA ASN A 63 -3.76 2.39 1.78
C ASN A 63 -4.29 3.46 2.74
N ARG A 64 -4.76 4.58 2.23
CA ARG A 64 -5.37 5.68 2.98
C ARG A 64 -4.49 6.22 4.12
N MET A 65 -3.16 6.22 3.92
CA MET A 65 -2.24 6.79 4.92
C MET A 65 -2.44 8.29 5.14
N HIS A 66 -3.05 8.98 4.19
CA HIS A 66 -3.37 10.40 4.32
C HIS A 66 -4.50 10.69 5.31
N ASP A 67 -5.35 9.70 5.64
CA ASP A 67 -6.47 9.85 6.59
C ASP A 67 -6.00 10.10 8.03
N LEU A 68 -4.70 9.87 8.31
CA LEU A 68 -4.09 10.20 9.60
C LEU A 68 -3.98 11.72 9.83
N GLN A 69 -4.17 12.53 8.80
CA GLN A 69 -4.11 13.98 8.85
C GLN A 69 -5.45 14.59 8.48
N ALA A 70 -6.00 15.43 9.35
CA ALA A 70 -7.24 16.12 9.09
C ALA A 70 -7.14 17.07 7.88
N GLY A 71 -8.27 17.29 7.19
CA GLY A 71 -8.36 18.20 6.05
C GLY A 71 -7.95 17.61 4.70
N ASN A 72 -7.52 16.36 4.64
CA ASN A 72 -7.25 15.68 3.39
C ASN A 72 -8.54 15.20 2.72
N ARG A 73 -8.57 15.27 1.39
CA ARG A 73 -9.76 14.91 0.60
C ARG A 73 -9.37 14.16 -0.66
N TYR A 74 -10.15 13.10 -0.95
CA TYR A 74 -10.11 12.34 -2.19
C TYR A 74 -11.36 12.66 -3.03
N GLU A 75 -11.20 12.67 -4.36
CA GLU A 75 -12.27 12.65 -5.35
C GLU A 75 -11.88 11.64 -6.44
N GLY A 76 -12.85 11.04 -7.11
CA GLY A 76 -12.62 9.91 -8.01
C GLY A 76 -12.58 8.58 -7.26
N THR A 77 -12.05 7.53 -7.88
CA THR A 77 -12.07 6.18 -7.32
C THR A 77 -10.74 5.47 -7.44
N ILE A 78 -10.48 4.56 -6.49
CA ILE A 78 -9.46 3.50 -6.59
C ILE A 78 -10.18 2.18 -6.33
N THR A 79 -10.52 1.45 -7.38
CA THR A 79 -11.27 0.20 -7.29
C THR A 79 -10.32 -0.98 -7.22
N LEU A 80 -10.40 -1.78 -6.17
CA LEU A 80 -9.66 -3.03 -6.02
C LEU A 80 -10.47 -4.19 -6.59
N HIS A 81 -9.88 -4.99 -7.46
CA HIS A 81 -10.50 -6.15 -8.11
C HIS A 81 -9.97 -7.48 -7.52
N PRO A 82 -10.76 -8.57 -7.60
CA PRO A 82 -12.08 -8.70 -8.20
C PRO A 82 -13.24 -8.23 -7.30
N GLU A 83 -12.97 -7.82 -6.05
CA GLU A 83 -13.99 -7.50 -5.05
C GLU A 83 -14.78 -6.23 -5.37
N ASN A 84 -14.31 -5.42 -6.32
CA ASN A 84 -14.87 -4.12 -6.73
C ASN A 84 -15.05 -3.12 -5.57
N ILE A 85 -14.09 -3.11 -4.64
CA ILE A 85 -14.09 -2.24 -3.47
C ILE A 85 -13.42 -0.91 -3.84
N ASN A 86 -14.12 0.21 -3.66
CA ASN A 86 -13.51 1.53 -3.77
C ASN A 86 -12.73 1.86 -2.50
N LEU A 87 -11.40 1.83 -2.58
CA LEU A 87 -10.49 2.02 -1.44
C LEU A 87 -10.58 3.42 -0.79
N VAL A 88 -11.02 4.43 -1.56
CA VAL A 88 -11.14 5.82 -1.08
C VAL A 88 -12.55 6.18 -0.66
N ASP A 89 -13.47 5.20 -0.61
CA ASP A 89 -14.81 5.41 -0.08
C ASP A 89 -14.75 5.76 1.40
N ARG A 90 -15.45 6.82 1.80
CA ARG A 90 -15.51 7.26 3.21
C ARG A 90 -16.24 6.29 4.13
N ALA A 91 -17.14 5.47 3.57
CA ALA A 91 -17.85 4.46 4.33
C ALA A 91 -16.99 3.23 4.66
N LEU A 92 -15.88 3.02 3.93
CA LEU A 92 -14.97 1.90 4.16
C LEU A 92 -13.99 2.23 5.30
N ASP A 93 -13.85 1.32 6.26
CA ASP A 93 -12.89 1.46 7.35
C ASP A 93 -11.44 1.46 6.80
N PRO A 94 -10.64 2.51 7.09
CA PRO A 94 -9.22 2.54 6.70
C PRO A 94 -8.40 1.36 7.21
N ILE A 95 -8.79 0.74 8.33
CA ILE A 95 -8.12 -0.44 8.87
C ILE A 95 -8.28 -1.62 7.91
N GLU A 96 -9.48 -1.84 7.38
CA GLU A 96 -9.72 -2.90 6.39
C GLU A 96 -8.89 -2.70 5.12
N VAL A 97 -8.76 -1.46 4.65
CA VAL A 97 -7.90 -1.13 3.50
C VAL A 97 -6.44 -1.48 3.79
N ARG A 98 -5.92 -1.09 4.95
CA ARG A 98 -4.52 -1.34 5.34
C ARG A 98 -4.22 -2.80 5.60
N MET A 99 -5.22 -3.59 5.96
CA MET A 99 -5.08 -5.06 6.07
C MET A 99 -4.92 -5.74 4.69
N ARG A 100 -5.39 -5.11 3.61
CA ARG A 100 -5.33 -5.63 2.24
C ARG A 100 -4.11 -5.12 1.48
N ILE A 101 -3.67 -3.88 1.77
CA ILE A 101 -2.61 -3.19 1.03
C ILE A 101 -1.50 -2.76 1.98
N GLY A 102 -0.44 -3.55 2.01
CA GLY A 102 0.78 -3.22 2.73
C GLY A 102 1.58 -2.11 2.03
N MET A 103 2.46 -1.45 2.78
CA MET A 103 3.37 -0.44 2.26
C MET A 103 4.77 -0.64 2.84
N VAL A 104 5.77 -0.62 1.96
CA VAL A 104 7.18 -0.54 2.36
C VAL A 104 7.61 0.92 2.26
N PHE A 105 8.08 1.49 3.36
CA PHE A 105 8.54 2.87 3.41
C PHE A 105 10.00 2.99 2.98
N GLN A 106 10.35 4.13 2.40
CA GLN A 106 11.73 4.41 1.98
C GLN A 106 12.70 4.41 3.17
N LYS A 107 12.27 4.92 4.33
CA LYS A 107 13.03 4.88 5.58
C LYS A 107 12.49 3.75 6.45
N ALA A 108 13.36 2.82 6.81
CA ALA A 108 13.03 1.78 7.77
C ALA A 108 12.68 2.42 9.13
N ASN A 109 11.60 1.97 9.73
CA ASN A 109 11.14 2.44 11.04
C ASN A 109 10.68 1.24 11.89
N PRO A 110 11.61 0.31 12.23
CA PRO A 110 11.25 -0.84 13.05
C PRO A 110 10.90 -0.40 14.47
N PHE A 111 10.06 -1.19 15.13
CA PHE A 111 9.84 -1.03 16.57
C PHE A 111 11.11 -1.42 17.33
N PRO A 112 11.37 -0.80 18.50
CA PRO A 112 12.55 -1.12 19.34
C PRO A 112 12.36 -2.46 20.06
N THR A 113 12.18 -3.52 19.31
CA THR A 113 11.95 -4.89 19.73
C THR A 113 12.76 -5.85 18.85
N SER A 114 12.70 -7.15 19.11
CA SER A 114 13.42 -8.16 18.34
C SER A 114 12.95 -8.26 16.89
N VAL A 115 13.76 -8.91 16.04
CA VAL A 115 13.43 -9.15 14.63
C VAL A 115 12.14 -9.95 14.52
N VAL A 116 12.01 -11.03 15.30
CA VAL A 116 10.80 -11.87 15.26
C VAL A 116 9.56 -11.10 15.70
N GLU A 117 9.68 -10.23 16.69
CA GLU A 117 8.54 -9.41 17.15
C GLU A 117 8.11 -8.39 16.11
N ASN A 118 9.05 -7.74 15.42
CA ASN A 118 8.76 -6.84 14.32
C ASN A 118 8.05 -7.56 13.17
N VAL A 119 8.57 -8.72 12.74
CA VAL A 119 8.01 -9.50 11.63
C VAL A 119 6.61 -10.02 11.96
N THR A 120 6.39 -10.46 13.20
CA THR A 120 5.12 -11.05 13.64
C THR A 120 4.12 -10.05 14.21
N TYR A 121 4.46 -8.78 14.30
CA TYR A 121 3.65 -7.74 14.91
C TYR A 121 2.22 -7.71 14.36
N GLY A 122 2.08 -7.71 13.03
CA GLY A 122 0.76 -7.71 12.38
C GLY A 122 -0.08 -8.96 12.68
N LEU A 123 0.56 -10.13 12.84
CA LEU A 123 -0.13 -11.37 13.21
C LEU A 123 -0.61 -11.34 14.66
N ARG A 124 0.20 -10.77 15.57
CA ARG A 124 -0.18 -10.57 16.97
C ARG A 124 -1.38 -9.62 17.10
N LEU A 125 -1.42 -8.54 16.32
CA LEU A 125 -2.57 -7.63 16.28
C LEU A 125 -3.85 -8.33 15.81
N ARG A 126 -3.74 -9.36 14.95
CA ARG A 126 -4.85 -10.21 14.53
C ARG A 126 -5.21 -11.31 15.52
N GLY A 127 -4.60 -11.31 16.71
CA GLY A 127 -4.90 -12.26 17.80
C GLY A 127 -4.10 -13.56 17.77
N MET A 128 -3.10 -13.73 16.87
CA MET A 128 -2.24 -14.90 16.88
C MET A 128 -1.28 -14.83 18.07
N GLN A 129 -1.39 -15.80 19.01
CA GLN A 129 -0.58 -15.83 20.21
C GLN A 129 0.30 -17.09 20.31
N ASN A 130 0.07 -18.07 19.46
CA ASN A 130 0.83 -19.32 19.47
C ASN A 130 2.27 -19.08 19.01
N ARG A 131 3.24 -19.30 19.92
CA ARG A 131 4.67 -19.03 19.68
C ARG A 131 5.24 -19.83 18.52
N SER A 132 4.84 -21.10 18.36
CA SER A 132 5.33 -21.97 17.27
C SER A 132 4.83 -21.44 15.92
N GLN A 133 3.54 -21.07 15.82
CA GLN A 133 2.97 -20.52 14.59
C GLN A 133 3.58 -19.16 14.23
N LEU A 134 3.85 -18.32 15.24
CA LEU A 134 4.52 -17.03 15.03
C LEU A 134 5.97 -17.22 14.54
N ALA A 135 6.72 -18.19 15.11
CA ALA A 135 8.08 -18.48 14.67
C ALA A 135 8.11 -19.01 13.23
N GLU A 136 7.22 -19.93 12.89
CA GLU A 136 7.09 -20.46 11.54
C GLU A 136 6.71 -19.37 10.53
N ALA A 137 5.75 -18.51 10.86
CA ALA A 137 5.35 -17.39 10.02
C ALA A 137 6.49 -16.37 9.85
N ALA A 138 7.28 -16.11 10.90
CA ALA A 138 8.45 -15.25 10.82
C ALA A 138 9.51 -15.84 9.87
N GLU A 139 9.82 -17.12 9.99
CA GLU A 139 10.76 -17.80 9.10
C GLU A 139 10.29 -17.73 7.64
N GLN A 140 9.03 -18.06 7.38
CA GLN A 140 8.47 -18.01 6.03
C GLN A 140 8.56 -16.59 5.44
N ALA A 141 8.20 -15.56 6.22
CA ALA A 141 8.27 -14.18 5.78
C ALA A 141 9.71 -13.73 5.48
N LEU A 142 10.67 -14.07 6.36
CA LEU A 142 12.08 -13.73 6.19
C LEU A 142 12.72 -14.49 5.00
N ARG A 143 12.35 -15.75 4.77
CA ARG A 143 12.77 -16.49 3.57
C ARG A 143 12.19 -15.88 2.30
N GLY A 144 10.90 -15.53 2.31
CA GLY A 144 10.25 -14.84 1.19
C GLY A 144 10.86 -13.47 0.84
N ALA A 145 11.42 -12.79 1.84
CA ALA A 145 12.16 -11.53 1.67
C ALA A 145 13.66 -11.73 1.37
N ALA A 146 14.16 -12.97 1.27
CA ALA A 146 15.57 -13.32 1.12
C ALA A 146 16.48 -12.80 2.26
N LEU A 147 15.92 -12.62 3.46
CA LEU A 147 16.63 -12.09 4.64
C LEU A 147 16.97 -13.16 5.68
N TRP A 148 16.45 -14.39 5.54
CA TRP A 148 16.60 -15.46 6.55
C TRP A 148 18.05 -15.72 6.92
N ASP A 149 18.91 -15.90 5.94
CA ASP A 149 20.31 -16.24 6.17
C ASP A 149 21.12 -15.14 6.85
N GLU A 150 20.66 -13.89 6.74
CA GLU A 150 21.30 -12.75 7.40
C GLU A 150 20.91 -12.61 8.87
N VAL A 151 19.70 -13.07 9.24
CA VAL A 151 19.12 -12.73 10.56
C VAL A 151 18.81 -13.95 11.43
N LYS A 152 18.85 -15.20 10.91
CA LYS A 152 18.46 -16.43 11.62
C LYS A 152 19.16 -16.62 12.97
N ASP A 153 20.39 -16.14 13.12
CA ASP A 153 21.19 -16.30 14.35
C ASP A 153 21.00 -15.11 15.34
N ARG A 154 20.13 -14.12 14.99
CA ARG A 154 19.87 -12.92 15.80
C ARG A 154 18.41 -12.48 15.77
N LEU A 155 17.50 -13.44 15.84
CA LEU A 155 16.05 -13.17 15.75
C LEU A 155 15.48 -12.52 17.02
N ASN A 156 16.11 -12.69 18.18
CA ASN A 156 15.68 -12.20 19.51
C ASN A 156 16.44 -10.94 19.92
#